data_b251f15a394adc937202562316732771
#
_entry.id   b251f15a394adc937202562316732771
#
_cell.length_a   1.000
_cell.length_b   1.000
_cell.length_c   1.000
_cell.angle_alpha   90.00
_cell.angle_beta   90.00
_cell.angle_gamma   90.00
#
_symmetry.space_group_name_H-M   'P 1'
#
loop_
_entity.id
_entity.type
_entity.pdbx_description
1 polymer ?
#
loop_
_entity_poly.entity_id
_entity_poly.type
_entity_poly.pdbx_seq_one_letter_code
_entity_poly.pdbx_strand_id
1 'polypeptide(L)'
;VPTAAGFAGATPNEEIATVVSTLNSQGVDVFATDLTSPDVLEARGAVFKVFSPQLQMLDVGFHRRFLGSDRLRTRAHELVLRTADMHFEDFNPLPHPFP
;
A
#
# COMPACT_ATOMS: atom_id res chain seq x y z
N VAL A 1 4.27 -18.20 0.76
CA VAL A 1 4.28 -16.88 0.10
C VAL A 1 4.20 -17.15 -1.39
N PRO A 2 3.18 -16.66 -2.11
CA PRO A 2 3.15 -16.81 -3.57
C PRO A 2 4.42 -16.14 -4.12
N THR A 3 5.22 -16.88 -4.84
CA THR A 3 6.33 -16.33 -5.61
C THR A 3 5.72 -15.37 -6.63
N ALA A 4 6.13 -14.12 -6.62
CA ALA A 4 5.73 -13.17 -7.63
C ALA A 4 6.11 -13.75 -8.99
N ALA A 5 5.13 -14.17 -9.78
CA ALA A 5 5.36 -14.51 -11.17
C ALA A 5 5.94 -13.26 -11.83
N GLY A 6 7.16 -13.36 -12.34
CA GLY A 6 7.82 -12.22 -12.95
C GLY A 6 6.97 -11.70 -14.12
N PHE A 7 6.85 -10.40 -14.23
CA PHE A 7 6.15 -9.71 -15.32
C PHE A 7 6.96 -9.71 -16.64
N ALA A 8 7.87 -10.66 -16.83
CA ALA A 8 8.77 -10.72 -17.97
C ALA A 8 7.96 -10.71 -19.29
N GLY A 9 8.09 -9.65 -20.07
CA GLY A 9 7.45 -9.48 -21.37
C GLY A 9 6.05 -8.86 -21.37
N ALA A 10 5.49 -8.51 -20.20
CA ALA A 10 4.22 -7.81 -20.12
C ALA A 10 4.38 -6.30 -20.42
N THR A 11 3.36 -5.70 -21.00
CA THR A 11 3.28 -4.24 -21.12
C THR A 11 2.94 -3.62 -19.77
N PRO A 12 3.27 -2.34 -19.50
CA PRO A 12 2.90 -1.66 -18.25
C PRO A 12 1.40 -1.74 -17.91
N ASN A 13 0.53 -1.71 -18.92
CA ASN A 13 -0.91 -1.83 -18.72
C ASN A 13 -1.32 -3.23 -18.26
N GLU A 14 -0.71 -4.28 -18.80
CA GLU A 14 -0.95 -5.66 -18.37
C GLU A 14 -0.42 -5.91 -16.96
N GLU A 15 0.72 -5.32 -16.61
CA GLU A 15 1.27 -5.37 -15.26
C GLU A 15 0.32 -4.71 -14.24
N ILE A 16 -0.15 -3.50 -14.53
CA ILE A 16 -1.11 -2.77 -13.68
C ILE A 16 -2.40 -3.59 -13.54
N ALA A 17 -2.96 -4.10 -14.63
CA ALA A 17 -4.18 -4.89 -14.61
C ALA A 17 -4.01 -6.15 -13.74
N THR A 18 -2.87 -6.82 -13.83
CA THR A 18 -2.54 -8.00 -13.03
C THR A 18 -2.43 -7.66 -11.54
N VAL A 19 -1.73 -6.58 -11.19
CA VAL A 19 -1.59 -6.13 -9.81
C VAL A 19 -2.95 -5.76 -9.21
N VAL A 20 -3.73 -4.95 -9.93
CA VAL A 20 -5.06 -4.52 -9.47
C VAL A 20 -6.00 -5.70 -9.29
N SER A 21 -6.04 -6.65 -10.26
CA SER A 21 -6.89 -7.85 -10.13
C SER A 21 -6.47 -8.73 -8.95
N THR A 22 -5.18 -8.88 -8.72
CA THR A 22 -4.65 -9.64 -7.59
C THR A 22 -5.03 -8.99 -6.26
N LEU A 23 -4.90 -7.68 -6.12
CA LEU A 23 -5.31 -6.94 -4.92
C LEU A 23 -6.81 -7.04 -4.68
N ASN A 24 -7.62 -6.83 -5.72
CA ASN A 24 -9.08 -6.93 -5.63
C ASN A 24 -9.54 -8.34 -5.21
N SER A 25 -8.88 -9.38 -5.69
CA SER A 25 -9.18 -10.77 -5.29
C SER A 25 -8.91 -11.04 -3.81
N GLN A 26 -8.11 -10.20 -3.16
CA GLN A 26 -7.80 -10.25 -1.73
C GLN A 26 -8.62 -9.23 -0.90
N GLY A 27 -9.62 -8.58 -1.50
CA GLY A 27 -10.44 -7.58 -0.84
C GLY A 27 -9.74 -6.23 -0.65
N VAL A 28 -8.71 -5.95 -1.44
CA VAL A 28 -7.97 -4.68 -1.41
C VAL A 28 -8.37 -3.84 -2.61
N ASP A 29 -9.12 -2.76 -2.38
CA ASP A 29 -9.52 -1.82 -3.41
C ASP A 29 -8.37 -0.87 -3.76
N VAL A 30 -8.25 -0.54 -5.03
CA VAL A 30 -7.24 0.40 -5.55
C VAL A 30 -7.95 1.58 -6.19
N PHE A 31 -7.63 2.78 -5.72
CA PHE A 31 -8.15 4.03 -6.25
C PHE A 31 -7.01 4.84 -6.88
N ALA A 32 -7.29 5.46 -8.00
CA ALA A 32 -6.38 6.37 -8.68
C ALA A 32 -7.07 7.71 -8.94
N THR A 33 -6.36 8.79 -8.67
CA THR A 33 -6.80 10.16 -8.98
C THR A 33 -5.81 10.79 -9.93
N ASP A 34 -6.31 11.35 -11.04
CA ASP A 34 -5.50 12.13 -11.97
C ASP A 34 -5.22 13.52 -11.38
N LEU A 35 -3.95 13.82 -11.23
CA LEU A 35 -3.42 15.10 -10.73
C LEU A 35 -2.58 15.82 -11.79
N THR A 36 -2.74 15.45 -13.06
CA THR A 36 -1.98 16.01 -14.17
C THR A 36 -2.30 17.49 -14.36
N SER A 37 -1.32 18.35 -14.17
CA SER A 37 -1.45 19.77 -14.43
C SER A 37 -1.31 20.08 -15.93
N PRO A 38 -1.83 21.22 -16.42
CA PRO A 38 -1.77 21.58 -17.83
C PRO A 38 -0.36 21.61 -18.43
N ASP A 39 0.63 22.08 -17.68
CA ASP A 39 2.02 22.13 -18.09
C ASP A 39 2.64 20.74 -18.26
N VAL A 40 2.28 19.79 -17.37
CA VAL A 40 2.69 18.39 -17.48
C VAL A 40 2.02 17.73 -18.69
N LEU A 41 0.74 18.04 -18.92
CA LEU A 41 0.01 17.54 -20.09
C LEU A 41 0.59 18.03 -21.40
N GLU A 42 0.97 19.32 -21.49
CA GLU A 42 1.68 19.90 -22.64
C GLU A 42 3.03 19.21 -22.90
N ALA A 43 3.73 18.81 -21.83
CA ALA A 43 4.95 18.01 -21.90
C ALA A 43 4.71 16.52 -22.20
N ARG A 44 3.45 16.11 -22.49
CA ARG A 44 3.02 14.72 -22.72
C ARG A 44 3.31 13.81 -21.52
N GLY A 45 3.31 14.37 -20.33
CA GLY A 45 3.39 13.64 -19.07
C GLY A 45 2.01 13.40 -18.44
N ALA A 46 1.98 12.58 -17.39
CA ALA A 46 0.80 12.37 -16.57
C ALA A 46 1.22 12.11 -15.11
N VAL A 47 0.41 12.59 -14.16
CA VAL A 47 0.63 12.41 -12.73
C VAL A 47 -0.61 11.80 -12.10
N PHE A 48 -0.45 10.63 -11.49
CA PHE A 48 -1.53 9.95 -10.77
C PHE A 48 -1.14 9.74 -9.32
N LYS A 49 -2.10 9.95 -8.43
CA LYS A 49 -2.02 9.50 -7.04
C LYS A 49 -2.80 8.21 -6.89
N VAL A 50 -2.14 7.15 -6.43
CA VAL A 50 -2.77 5.85 -6.18
C VAL A 50 -2.80 5.61 -4.68
N PHE A 51 -3.92 5.08 -4.18
CA PHE A 51 -4.09 4.74 -2.77
C PHE A 51 -5.06 3.57 -2.59
N SER A 52 -4.99 2.93 -1.43
CA SER A 52 -5.90 1.87 -1.00
C SER A 52 -6.22 2.05 0.48
N PRO A 53 -7.51 2.09 0.87
CA PRO A 53 -7.90 2.20 2.28
C PRO A 53 -7.51 0.98 3.13
N GLN A 54 -7.40 -0.19 2.51
CA GLN A 54 -7.08 -1.44 3.21
C GLN A 54 -5.58 -1.66 3.42
N LEU A 55 -4.73 -0.86 2.80
CA LEU A 55 -3.28 -0.93 2.99
C LEU A 55 -2.84 0.06 4.07
N GLN A 56 -1.84 -0.37 4.86
CA GLN A 56 -1.23 0.50 5.85
C GLN A 56 -0.34 1.53 5.17
N MET A 57 -0.60 2.80 5.40
CA MET A 57 0.26 3.89 4.95
C MET A 57 1.49 4.01 5.85
N LEU A 58 2.61 4.45 5.27
CA LEU A 58 3.76 4.90 6.05
C LEU A 58 3.43 6.16 6.82
N ASP A 59 4.00 6.28 8.01
CA ASP A 59 3.83 7.46 8.85
C ASP A 59 4.49 8.69 8.19
N VAL A 60 3.84 9.84 8.31
CA VAL A 60 4.38 11.12 7.84
C VAL A 60 4.99 11.88 9.03
N GLY A 61 6.05 11.34 9.60
CA GLY A 61 6.76 11.89 10.75
C GLY A 61 6.35 11.27 12.09
N PHE A 62 7.28 11.35 13.03
CA PHE A 62 7.24 10.64 14.32
C PHE A 62 5.96 10.88 15.14
N HIS A 63 5.42 12.10 15.11
CA HIS A 63 4.23 12.48 15.89
C HIS A 63 2.89 12.26 15.16
N ARG A 64 2.90 11.72 13.94
CA ARG A 64 1.71 11.55 13.10
C ARG A 64 1.59 10.12 12.60
N ARG A 65 1.61 9.18 13.54
CA ARG A 65 1.56 7.75 13.23
C ARG A 65 0.13 7.32 12.87
N PHE A 66 -0.01 6.59 11.77
CA PHE A 66 -1.28 6.02 11.30
C PHE A 66 -1.55 4.68 11.99
N LEU A 67 -1.92 4.69 13.27
CA LEU A 67 -2.12 3.48 14.08
C LEU A 67 -3.58 3.00 14.15
N GLY A 68 -4.49 3.61 13.41
CA GLY A 68 -5.93 3.30 13.46
C GLY A 68 -6.39 2.16 12.56
N SER A 69 -5.49 1.52 11.80
CA SER A 69 -5.85 0.44 10.90
C SER A 69 -6.02 -0.88 11.65
N ASP A 70 -7.15 -1.56 11.45
CA ASP A 70 -7.38 -2.92 11.99
C ASP A 70 -6.32 -3.89 11.48
N ARG A 71 -5.91 -3.77 10.22
CA ARG A 71 -4.85 -4.57 9.63
C ARG A 71 -3.54 -4.51 10.43
N LEU A 72 -3.18 -3.33 10.97
CA LEU A 72 -1.98 -3.17 11.78
C LEU A 72 -2.09 -3.99 13.09
N ARG A 73 -3.29 -4.10 13.65
CA ARG A 73 -3.54 -4.81 14.90
C ARG A 73 -3.63 -6.32 14.72
N THR A 74 -4.31 -6.79 13.67
CA THR A 74 -4.66 -8.21 13.50
C THR A 74 -3.63 -8.98 12.68
N ARG A 75 -2.90 -8.32 11.77
CA ARG A 75 -2.09 -9.02 10.76
C ARG A 75 -0.98 -9.90 11.33
N ALA A 76 -0.36 -9.50 12.41
CA ALA A 76 0.69 -10.31 13.05
C ALA A 76 0.12 -11.61 13.65
N HIS A 77 -1.10 -11.56 14.20
CA HIS A 77 -1.83 -12.72 14.67
C HIS A 77 -2.27 -13.63 13.52
N GLU A 78 -2.88 -13.07 12.48
CA GLU A 78 -3.27 -13.82 11.26
C GLU A 78 -2.11 -14.56 10.60
N LEU A 79 -0.91 -13.99 10.64
CA LEU A 79 0.32 -14.59 10.11
C LEU A 79 1.01 -15.55 11.11
N VAL A 80 0.38 -15.82 12.25
CA VAL A 80 0.90 -16.69 13.31
C VAL A 80 2.27 -16.21 13.86
N LEU A 81 2.53 -14.92 13.75
CA LEU A 81 3.73 -14.29 14.33
C LEU A 81 3.52 -13.88 15.79
N ARG A 82 2.26 -13.79 16.21
CA ARG A 82 1.83 -13.53 17.60
C ARG A 82 0.64 -14.44 17.96
N THR A 83 0.42 -14.60 19.25
CA THR A 83 -0.68 -15.41 19.79
C THR A 83 -1.98 -14.63 19.96
N ALA A 84 -1.93 -13.30 19.83
CA ALA A 84 -3.09 -12.40 19.97
C ALA A 84 -2.89 -11.15 19.11
N ASP A 85 -3.98 -10.40 18.93
CA ASP A 85 -3.95 -9.09 18.29
C ASP A 85 -3.06 -8.11 19.05
N MET A 86 -2.51 -7.14 18.32
CA MET A 86 -1.63 -6.12 18.91
C MET A 86 -2.44 -5.02 19.59
N HIS A 87 -2.00 -4.62 20.78
CA HIS A 87 -2.44 -3.43 21.47
C HIS A 87 -1.51 -2.26 21.15
N PHE A 88 -1.90 -1.05 21.52
CA PHE A 88 -1.14 0.16 21.20
C PHE A 88 0.30 0.10 21.75
N GLU A 89 0.46 -0.46 22.94
CA GLU A 89 1.77 -0.59 23.63
C GLU A 89 2.71 -1.61 22.96
N ASP A 90 2.17 -2.47 22.10
CA ASP A 90 2.94 -3.48 21.38
C ASP A 90 3.64 -2.92 20.13
N PHE A 91 3.22 -1.74 19.67
CA PHE A 91 3.82 -1.17 18.46
C PHE A 91 5.22 -0.63 18.73
N ASN A 92 6.11 -0.87 17.76
CA ASN A 92 7.46 -0.33 17.82
C ASN A 92 7.40 1.21 17.98
N PRO A 93 7.95 1.79 19.06
CA PRO A 93 7.94 3.22 19.29
C PRO A 93 8.89 3.99 18.36
N LEU A 94 9.83 3.30 17.71
CA LEU A 94 10.80 3.95 16.82
C LEU A 94 10.15 4.30 15.48
N PRO A 95 10.51 5.44 14.88
CA PRO A 95 10.05 5.79 13.53
C PRO A 95 10.67 4.82 12.49
N HIS A 96 10.05 4.77 11.31
CA HIS A 96 10.66 4.06 10.18
C HIS A 96 11.99 4.74 9.78
N PRO A 97 12.96 3.99 9.23
CA PRO A 97 14.30 4.50 8.91
C PRO A 97 14.37 5.32 7.61
N PHE A 98 13.24 5.51 6.94
CA PHE A 98 13.19 6.26 5.68
C PHE A 98 12.95 7.75 5.95
N PRO A 99 13.58 8.64 5.13
CA PRO A 99 13.35 10.08 5.23
C PRO A 99 11.93 10.49 4.85
#